data_9c06ca67ebf84883bde72f3685918d6c
#
_entry.id   9c06ca67ebf84883bde72f3685918d6c
#
_cell.length_a   1.000
_cell.length_b   1.000
_cell.length_c   1.000
_cell.angle_alpha   90.00
_cell.angle_beta   90.00
_cell.angle_gamma   90.00
#
_symmetry.space_group_name_H-M   'P 1'
#
loop_
_entity.id
_entity.type
_entity.pdbx_description
1 polymer ?
#
loop_
_entity_poly.entity_id
_entity_poly.type
_entity_poly.pdbx_seq_one_letter_code
_entity_poly.pdbx_strand_id
1 'polypeptide(L)'
;MAIHRLNHAVLYVRDVRRIVEFYRDVLGFTPIEGMAELRGAAFLRAPDSTNDHDLGLFEVGAAAADSGAGRGSVGLYHLAWEVDTLADLQALAGTLAAAGALGGASDHGTTKSLYGHDPDGLEFEIAWIVPRELLDDAALAGRSSIRPLDLAREIARYGADTRGGVGVSRALAV
;
A
#
# COMPACT_ATOMS: atom_id res chain seq x y z
N MET A 1 -25.50 12.84 -5.82
CA MET A 1 -24.42 12.77 -4.78
C MET A 1 -23.59 11.55 -5.13
N ALA A 2 -22.25 11.69 -5.15
CA ALA A 2 -21.34 10.60 -5.51
C ALA A 2 -20.21 10.49 -4.46
N ILE A 3 -19.76 9.26 -4.21
CA ILE A 3 -18.55 9.01 -3.44
C ILE A 3 -17.37 9.53 -4.26
N HIS A 4 -16.48 10.30 -3.63
CA HIS A 4 -15.35 10.92 -4.31
C HIS A 4 -14.10 10.01 -4.29
N ARG A 5 -13.74 9.48 -3.12
CA ARG A 5 -12.56 8.61 -2.90
C ARG A 5 -12.66 7.83 -1.60
N LEU A 6 -11.81 6.82 -1.44
CA LEU A 6 -11.51 6.27 -0.13
C LEU A 6 -10.82 7.36 0.70
N ASN A 7 -11.28 7.62 1.91
CA ASN A 7 -10.66 8.61 2.80
C ASN A 7 -9.63 7.94 3.72
N HIS A 8 -10.05 6.93 4.49
CA HIS A 8 -9.19 6.18 5.40
C HIS A 8 -9.70 4.74 5.55
N ALA A 9 -8.84 3.90 6.08
CA ALA A 9 -9.17 2.55 6.55
C ALA A 9 -9.02 2.48 8.06
N VAL A 10 -9.74 1.56 8.70
CA VAL A 10 -9.63 1.30 10.14
C VAL A 10 -9.40 -0.19 10.35
N LEU A 11 -8.39 -0.53 11.14
CA LEU A 11 -8.00 -1.90 11.43
C LEU A 11 -8.13 -2.20 12.92
N TYR A 12 -8.60 -3.38 13.25
CA TYR A 12 -8.39 -3.99 14.56
C TYR A 12 -7.03 -4.67 14.58
N VAL A 13 -6.22 -4.38 15.61
CA VAL A 13 -4.85 -4.90 15.75
C VAL A 13 -4.63 -5.43 17.16
N ARG A 14 -3.71 -6.37 17.32
CA ARG A 14 -3.44 -6.97 18.64
C ARG A 14 -2.74 -6.01 19.58
N ASP A 15 -1.77 -5.25 19.07
CA ASP A 15 -0.97 -4.27 19.81
C ASP A 15 -0.77 -3.04 18.92
N VAL A 16 -1.43 -1.95 19.28
CA VAL A 16 -1.37 -0.68 18.52
C VAL A 16 0.04 -0.17 18.40
N ARG A 17 0.85 -0.24 19.45
CA ARG A 17 2.21 0.29 19.46
C ARG A 17 3.10 -0.45 18.46
N ARG A 18 3.04 -1.78 18.45
CA ARG A 18 3.79 -2.63 17.53
C ARG A 18 3.44 -2.32 16.06
N ILE A 19 2.17 -2.12 15.78
CA ILE A 19 1.71 -1.79 14.42
C ILE A 19 2.13 -0.36 14.04
N VAL A 20 2.01 0.61 14.94
CA VAL A 20 2.49 1.98 14.72
C VAL A 20 4.00 2.00 14.40
N GLU A 21 4.81 1.27 15.17
CA GLU A 21 6.25 1.14 14.92
C GLU A 21 6.53 0.59 13.52
N PHE A 22 5.83 -0.46 13.11
CA PHE A 22 5.97 -1.04 11.78
C PHE A 22 5.61 -0.04 10.67
N TYR A 23 4.43 0.57 10.72
CA TYR A 23 4.00 1.51 9.68
C TYR A 23 4.90 2.75 9.63
N ARG A 24 5.38 3.24 10.78
CA ARG A 24 6.32 4.36 10.85
C ARG A 24 7.70 4.00 10.31
N ASP A 25 8.30 2.92 10.81
CA ASP A 25 9.73 2.64 10.58
C ASP A 25 9.97 1.90 9.25
N VAL A 26 8.98 1.14 8.76
CA VAL A 26 9.08 0.36 7.52
C VAL A 26 8.41 1.07 6.35
N LEU A 27 7.26 1.70 6.56
CA LEU A 27 6.46 2.32 5.50
C LEU A 27 6.46 3.85 5.53
N GLY A 28 7.10 4.47 6.53
CA GLY A 28 7.27 5.92 6.60
C GLY A 28 6.03 6.71 7.05
N PHE A 29 5.00 6.05 7.58
CA PHE A 29 3.82 6.75 8.08
C PHE A 29 4.14 7.62 9.29
N THR A 30 3.42 8.72 9.44
CA THR A 30 3.53 9.62 10.58
C THR A 30 2.34 9.45 11.52
N PRO A 31 2.57 9.11 12.80
CA PRO A 31 1.51 9.12 13.81
C PRO A 31 0.96 10.54 14.00
N ILE A 32 -0.37 10.65 14.13
CA ILE A 32 -1.05 11.93 14.40
C ILE A 32 -1.02 12.21 15.89
N GLU A 33 -0.37 13.31 16.28
CA GLU A 33 -0.33 13.76 17.67
C GLU A 33 -1.69 14.26 18.14
N GLY A 34 -1.94 14.19 19.46
CA GLY A 34 -3.18 14.69 20.07
C GLY A 34 -4.37 13.73 20.00
N MET A 35 -4.27 12.61 19.28
CA MET A 35 -5.27 11.55 19.30
C MET A 35 -4.96 10.42 20.29
N ALA A 36 -3.83 10.53 21.01
CA ALA A 36 -3.37 9.55 22.00
C ALA A 36 -4.27 9.42 23.26
N GLU A 37 -5.29 10.26 23.40
CA GLU A 37 -6.27 10.18 24.51
C GLU A 37 -7.23 8.99 24.35
N LEU A 38 -7.37 8.44 23.15
CA LEU A 38 -8.11 7.21 22.90
C LEU A 38 -7.22 6.02 23.30
N ARG A 39 -7.40 5.52 24.51
CA ARG A 39 -6.66 4.33 24.98
C ARG A 39 -6.83 3.19 24.00
N GLY A 40 -5.71 2.61 23.52
CA GLY A 40 -5.73 1.50 22.58
C GLY A 40 -6.10 1.90 21.15
N ALA A 41 -5.91 3.17 20.77
CA ALA A 41 -6.09 3.61 19.39
C ALA A 41 -4.91 4.47 18.93
N ALA A 42 -4.65 4.46 17.61
CA ALA A 42 -3.72 5.37 16.96
C ALA A 42 -4.21 5.70 15.54
N PHE A 43 -3.79 6.85 15.05
CA PHE A 43 -4.10 7.30 13.69
C PHE A 43 -2.79 7.68 12.99
N LEU A 44 -2.66 7.25 11.74
CA LEU A 44 -1.46 7.42 10.95
C LEU A 44 -1.78 8.10 9.63
N ARG A 45 -0.84 8.88 9.14
CA ARG A 45 -0.91 9.52 7.82
C ARG A 45 0.27 9.09 6.96
N ALA A 46 0.00 8.72 5.71
CA ALA A 46 1.04 8.46 4.72
C ALA A 46 1.80 9.76 4.40
N PRO A 47 3.10 9.71 4.03
CA PRO A 47 3.97 10.89 3.93
C PRO A 47 3.37 12.05 3.11
N ASP A 48 2.87 11.78 1.92
CA ASP A 48 2.36 12.80 0.99
C ASP A 48 0.83 12.87 0.94
N SER A 49 0.15 12.27 1.92
CA SER A 49 -1.31 12.30 1.99
C SER A 49 -1.84 13.69 2.36
N THR A 50 -2.94 14.07 1.73
CA THR A 50 -3.72 15.27 2.05
C THR A 50 -4.89 14.97 2.99
N ASN A 51 -5.05 13.72 3.42
CA ASN A 51 -6.07 13.36 4.41
C ASN A 51 -5.61 13.80 5.81
N ASP A 52 -6.55 13.95 6.74
CA ASP A 52 -6.22 14.12 8.15
C ASP A 52 -5.46 12.90 8.66
N HIS A 53 -5.96 11.72 8.34
CA HIS A 53 -5.30 10.43 8.52
C HIS A 53 -5.73 9.46 7.41
N ASP A 54 -4.92 8.43 7.16
CA ASP A 54 -5.19 7.39 6.17
C ASP A 54 -5.50 6.04 6.84
N LEU A 55 -4.97 5.83 8.04
CA LEU A 55 -5.12 4.58 8.78
C LEU A 55 -5.47 4.85 10.24
N GLY A 56 -6.57 4.27 10.70
CA GLY A 56 -6.94 4.18 12.11
C GLY A 56 -6.64 2.77 12.63
N LEU A 57 -6.09 2.67 13.83
CA LEU A 57 -5.75 1.40 14.49
C LEU A 57 -6.49 1.33 15.82
N PHE A 58 -7.14 0.20 16.10
CA PHE A 58 -7.83 -0.05 17.37
C PHE A 58 -7.35 -1.38 17.96
N GLU A 59 -6.85 -1.33 19.19
CA GLU A 59 -6.35 -2.49 19.89
C GLU A 59 -7.47 -3.41 20.35
N VAL A 60 -7.34 -4.69 20.03
CA VAL A 60 -8.25 -5.75 20.48
C VAL A 60 -7.54 -6.76 21.40
N GLY A 61 -6.23 -6.60 21.62
CA GLY A 61 -5.44 -7.41 22.54
C GLY A 61 -4.88 -8.69 21.94
N ALA A 62 -3.89 -9.25 22.64
CA ALA A 62 -3.09 -10.38 22.17
C ALA A 62 -3.88 -11.69 21.97
N ALA A 63 -5.04 -11.82 22.60
CA ALA A 63 -5.90 -13.01 22.48
C ALA A 63 -6.79 -13.00 21.22
N ALA A 64 -6.76 -11.93 20.42
CA ALA A 64 -7.54 -11.85 19.21
C ALA A 64 -7.13 -12.93 18.20
N ALA A 65 -8.11 -13.53 17.53
CA ALA A 65 -7.87 -14.47 16.45
C ALA A 65 -7.15 -13.79 15.27
N ASP A 66 -6.52 -14.60 14.42
CA ASP A 66 -6.01 -14.12 13.14
C ASP A 66 -7.14 -13.60 12.25
N SER A 67 -6.80 -12.72 11.31
CA SER A 67 -7.76 -12.30 10.29
C SER A 67 -8.31 -13.52 9.57
N GLY A 68 -9.64 -13.60 9.48
CA GLY A 68 -10.31 -14.61 8.66
C GLY A 68 -10.26 -14.30 7.17
N ALA A 69 -9.70 -13.15 6.77
CA ALA A 69 -9.58 -12.77 5.38
C ALA A 69 -8.67 -13.74 4.63
N GLY A 70 -9.15 -14.21 3.48
CA GLY A 70 -8.47 -15.18 2.67
C GLY A 70 -9.44 -15.82 1.68
N ARG A 71 -8.98 -16.79 0.92
CA ARG A 71 -9.81 -17.41 -0.14
C ARG A 71 -11.02 -18.18 0.39
N GLY A 72 -11.09 -18.43 1.67
CA GLY A 72 -12.20 -19.16 2.32
C GLY A 72 -13.24 -18.28 2.99
N SER A 73 -13.04 -16.96 3.01
CA SER A 73 -13.95 -16.03 3.71
C SER A 73 -14.09 -14.71 2.96
N VAL A 74 -15.25 -14.10 3.09
CA VAL A 74 -15.48 -12.71 2.63
C VAL A 74 -14.83 -11.75 3.63
N GLY A 75 -14.09 -10.77 3.14
CA GLY A 75 -13.43 -9.77 3.99
C GLY A 75 -12.47 -8.89 3.20
N LEU A 76 -11.74 -8.02 3.92
CA LEU A 76 -10.67 -7.24 3.34
C LEU A 76 -9.51 -8.18 2.96
N TYR A 77 -9.11 -8.16 1.69
CA TYR A 77 -7.95 -8.91 1.24
C TYR A 77 -6.67 -8.14 1.56
N HIS A 78 -6.50 -6.96 1.00
CA HIS A 78 -5.38 -6.07 1.32
C HIS A 78 -5.76 -4.58 1.18
N LEU A 79 -4.94 -3.72 1.75
CA LEU A 79 -4.93 -2.29 1.46
C LEU A 79 -3.81 -1.99 0.48
N ALA A 80 -4.05 -1.15 -0.53
CA ALA A 80 -3.05 -0.74 -1.50
C ALA A 80 -2.63 0.70 -1.26
N TRP A 81 -1.31 0.91 -1.15
CA TRP A 81 -0.64 2.20 -1.02
C TRP A 81 0.10 2.53 -2.31
N GLU A 82 0.07 3.77 -2.73
CA GLU A 82 0.75 4.22 -3.95
C GLU A 82 2.08 4.89 -3.60
N VAL A 83 3.10 4.67 -4.43
CA VAL A 83 4.39 5.37 -4.37
C VAL A 83 4.59 6.21 -5.61
N ASP A 84 5.37 7.29 -5.47
CA ASP A 84 5.61 8.24 -6.54
C ASP A 84 6.49 7.68 -7.66
N THR A 85 7.52 6.91 -7.32
CA THR A 85 8.54 6.48 -8.30
C THR A 85 8.87 4.99 -8.20
N LEU A 86 9.47 4.44 -9.26
CA LEU A 86 10.04 3.08 -9.23
C LEU A 86 11.25 3.00 -8.29
N ALA A 87 11.98 4.10 -8.09
CA ALA A 87 13.05 4.17 -7.09
C ALA A 87 12.50 3.98 -5.67
N ASP A 88 11.36 4.61 -5.34
CA ASP A 88 10.70 4.43 -4.06
C ASP A 88 10.21 2.99 -3.88
N LEU A 89 9.62 2.41 -4.94
CA LEU A 89 9.20 1.01 -4.92
C LEU A 89 10.40 0.08 -4.66
N GLN A 90 11.55 0.34 -5.29
CA GLN A 90 12.78 -0.43 -5.09
C GLN A 90 13.32 -0.29 -3.68
N ALA A 91 13.34 0.93 -3.13
CA ALA A 91 13.78 1.19 -1.76
C ALA A 91 12.90 0.44 -0.75
N LEU A 92 11.57 0.50 -0.93
CA LEU A 92 10.62 -0.21 -0.07
C LEU A 92 10.74 -1.73 -0.20
N ALA A 93 11.07 -2.28 -1.38
CA ALA A 93 11.35 -3.70 -1.53
C ALA A 93 12.50 -4.14 -0.62
N GLY A 94 13.59 -3.34 -0.57
CA GLY A 94 14.72 -3.58 0.32
C GLY A 94 14.34 -3.48 1.80
N THR A 95 13.60 -2.45 2.19
CA THR A 95 13.17 -2.23 3.58
C THR A 95 12.25 -3.34 4.06
N LEU A 96 11.26 -3.74 3.23
CA LEU A 96 10.35 -4.83 3.53
C LEU A 96 11.07 -6.18 3.64
N ALA A 97 12.04 -6.45 2.75
CA ALA A 97 12.85 -7.66 2.82
C ALA A 97 13.68 -7.70 4.10
N ALA A 98 14.32 -6.59 4.48
CA ALA A 98 15.10 -6.47 5.70
C ALA A 98 14.24 -6.65 6.97
N ALA A 99 12.98 -6.19 6.93
CA ALA A 99 12.01 -6.38 8.02
C ALA A 99 11.36 -7.78 8.02
N GLY A 100 11.65 -8.64 7.03
CA GLY A 100 10.99 -9.95 6.88
C GLY A 100 9.50 -9.85 6.53
N ALA A 101 9.06 -8.70 6.02
CA ALA A 101 7.66 -8.38 5.74
C ALA A 101 7.28 -8.51 4.25
N LEU A 102 8.27 -8.68 3.34
CA LEU A 102 8.02 -8.83 1.91
C LEU A 102 7.44 -10.21 1.60
N GLY A 103 6.23 -10.25 1.07
CA GLY A 103 5.52 -11.47 0.68
C GLY A 103 5.63 -11.81 -0.81
N GLY A 104 5.83 -10.81 -1.67
CA GLY A 104 5.93 -11.03 -3.11
C GLY A 104 5.96 -9.75 -3.93
N ALA A 105 6.07 -9.90 -5.25
CA ALA A 105 6.03 -8.80 -6.20
C ALA A 105 5.39 -9.23 -7.52
N SER A 106 4.57 -8.35 -8.11
CA SER A 106 3.83 -8.64 -9.34
C SER A 106 3.82 -7.47 -10.33
N ASP A 107 3.87 -7.83 -11.61
CA ASP A 107 3.63 -6.93 -12.73
C ASP A 107 2.22 -7.17 -13.27
N HIS A 108 1.36 -6.16 -13.16
CA HIS A 108 -0.02 -6.14 -13.69
C HIS A 108 -0.14 -5.32 -14.98
N GLY A 109 0.96 -5.12 -15.70
CA GLY A 109 0.98 -4.26 -16.88
C GLY A 109 0.97 -2.78 -16.52
N THR A 110 -0.16 -2.25 -16.13
CA THR A 110 -0.33 -0.83 -15.77
C THR A 110 0.07 -0.51 -14.32
N THR A 111 0.34 -1.53 -13.50
CA THR A 111 0.72 -1.38 -12.09
C THR A 111 1.88 -2.32 -11.78
N LYS A 112 2.86 -1.84 -11.02
CA LYS A 112 4.00 -2.60 -10.51
C LYS A 112 3.88 -2.65 -9.00
N SER A 113 3.77 -3.85 -8.44
CA SER A 113 3.33 -4.02 -7.06
C SER A 113 4.28 -4.87 -6.23
N LEU A 114 4.46 -4.47 -4.97
CA LEU A 114 4.99 -5.29 -3.89
C LEU A 114 3.85 -5.69 -2.96
N TYR A 115 3.92 -6.88 -2.41
CA TYR A 115 3.01 -7.35 -1.38
C TYR A 115 3.76 -7.60 -0.09
N GLY A 116 3.21 -7.18 1.02
CA GLY A 116 3.79 -7.36 2.34
C GLY A 116 2.73 -7.72 3.38
N HIS A 117 3.21 -8.13 4.55
CA HIS A 117 2.35 -8.39 5.70
C HIS A 117 2.82 -7.55 6.87
N ASP A 118 1.87 -6.95 7.57
CA ASP A 118 2.14 -6.29 8.82
C ASP A 118 2.40 -7.31 9.95
N PRO A 119 2.80 -6.87 11.16
CA PRO A 119 3.07 -7.79 12.25
C PRO A 119 1.88 -8.64 12.71
N ASP A 120 0.65 -8.26 12.40
CA ASP A 120 -0.56 -9.05 12.66
C ASP A 120 -0.95 -9.96 11.50
N GLY A 121 -0.16 -9.94 10.41
CA GLY A 121 -0.37 -10.79 9.23
C GLY A 121 -1.40 -10.20 8.25
N LEU A 122 -1.80 -8.95 8.40
CA LEU A 122 -2.66 -8.29 7.43
C LEU A 122 -1.85 -7.94 6.18
N GLU A 123 -2.34 -8.37 5.01
CA GLU A 123 -1.67 -8.10 3.74
C GLU A 123 -1.88 -6.66 3.30
N PHE A 124 -0.85 -6.07 2.74
CA PHE A 124 -0.91 -4.80 2.04
C PHE A 124 -0.15 -4.88 0.71
N GLU A 125 -0.52 -4.00 -0.20
CA GLU A 125 0.14 -3.80 -1.49
C GLU A 125 0.80 -2.42 -1.50
N ILE A 126 1.95 -2.30 -2.15
CA ILE A 126 2.58 -1.03 -2.50
C ILE A 126 2.71 -1.00 -4.01
N ALA A 127 2.12 0.00 -4.64
CA ALA A 127 1.95 0.07 -6.07
C ALA A 127 2.58 1.32 -6.68
N TRP A 128 3.36 1.16 -7.76
CA TRP A 128 3.66 2.22 -8.70
C TRP A 128 2.77 2.06 -9.93
N ILE A 129 2.06 3.13 -10.30
CA ILE A 129 1.11 3.12 -11.41
C ILE A 129 1.79 3.76 -12.62
N VAL A 130 1.81 3.07 -13.76
CA VAL A 130 2.34 3.61 -15.02
C VAL A 130 1.59 4.90 -15.38
N PRO A 131 2.28 6.04 -15.52
CA PRO A 131 1.62 7.28 -15.88
C PRO A 131 1.02 7.19 -17.27
N ARG A 132 -0.09 7.91 -17.47
CA ARG A 132 -0.93 7.79 -18.67
C ARG A 132 -0.16 7.99 -19.98
N GLU A 133 0.77 8.91 -20.00
CA GLU A 133 1.59 9.25 -21.18
C GLU A 133 2.59 8.15 -21.57
N LEU A 134 2.87 7.21 -20.67
CA LEU A 134 3.76 6.07 -20.90
C LEU A 134 3.00 4.73 -21.09
N LEU A 135 1.67 4.79 -21.06
CA LEU A 135 0.86 3.60 -21.34
C LEU A 135 0.94 3.23 -22.81
N ASP A 136 1.42 2.03 -23.08
CA ASP A 136 1.42 1.41 -24.41
C ASP A 136 0.51 0.18 -24.46
N ASP A 137 0.32 -0.37 -25.65
CA ASP A 137 -0.54 -1.54 -25.87
C ASP A 137 -0.09 -2.76 -25.05
N ALA A 138 1.22 -2.90 -24.80
CA ALA A 138 1.75 -4.02 -24.02
C ALA A 138 1.41 -3.86 -22.52
N ALA A 139 1.50 -2.65 -21.97
CA ALA A 139 1.07 -2.35 -20.60
C ALA A 139 -0.44 -2.56 -20.44
N LEU A 140 -1.23 -2.08 -21.40
CA LEU A 140 -2.69 -2.23 -21.39
C LEU A 140 -3.11 -3.71 -21.52
N ALA A 141 -2.49 -4.48 -22.41
CA ALA A 141 -2.75 -5.91 -22.54
C ALA A 141 -2.36 -6.69 -21.27
N GLY A 142 -1.36 -6.21 -20.54
CA GLY A 142 -0.89 -6.80 -19.29
C GLY A 142 -1.87 -6.71 -18.11
N ARG A 143 -2.89 -5.83 -18.18
CA ARG A 143 -3.86 -5.60 -17.08
C ARG A 143 -4.65 -6.84 -16.64
N SER A 144 -4.83 -7.79 -17.54
CA SER A 144 -5.54 -9.05 -17.27
C SER A 144 -4.62 -10.18 -16.82
N SER A 145 -3.34 -9.90 -16.56
CA SER A 145 -2.36 -10.91 -16.18
C SER A 145 -1.64 -10.54 -14.88
N ILE A 146 -1.18 -11.57 -14.17
CA ILE A 146 -0.29 -11.43 -13.01
C ILE A 146 1.01 -12.12 -13.39
N ARG A 147 2.09 -11.35 -13.47
CA ARG A 147 3.43 -11.84 -13.82
C ARG A 147 4.42 -11.51 -12.71
N PRO A 148 5.49 -12.27 -12.53
CA PRO A 148 6.59 -11.87 -11.65
C PRO A 148 7.12 -10.50 -12.06
N LEU A 149 7.32 -9.61 -11.08
CA LEU A 149 7.92 -8.29 -11.32
C LEU A 149 9.43 -8.41 -11.46
N ASP A 150 9.95 -8.01 -12.62
CA ASP A 150 11.37 -7.71 -12.83
C ASP A 150 11.55 -6.19 -12.69
N LEU A 151 11.82 -5.74 -11.46
CA LEU A 151 11.90 -4.32 -11.14
C LEU A 151 13.05 -3.63 -11.88
N ALA A 152 14.18 -4.32 -12.09
CA ALA A 152 15.31 -3.76 -12.84
C ALA A 152 14.94 -3.49 -14.31
N ARG A 153 14.18 -4.40 -14.91
CA ARG A 153 13.65 -4.24 -16.27
C ARG A 153 12.66 -3.08 -16.35
N GLU A 154 11.76 -2.96 -15.38
CA GLU A 154 10.76 -1.88 -15.38
C GLU A 154 11.42 -0.52 -15.14
N ILE A 155 12.44 -0.44 -14.28
CA ILE A 155 13.28 0.76 -14.11
C ILE A 155 14.01 1.13 -15.42
N ALA A 156 14.58 0.16 -16.11
CA ALA A 156 15.22 0.41 -17.41
C ALA A 156 14.23 0.88 -18.48
N ARG A 157 12.98 0.42 -18.42
CA ARG A 157 11.91 0.78 -19.35
C ARG A 157 11.34 2.17 -19.12
N TYR A 158 11.03 2.51 -17.88
CA TYR A 158 10.27 3.71 -17.53
C TYR A 158 11.13 4.81 -16.91
N GLY A 159 12.33 4.50 -16.40
CA GLY A 159 13.15 5.40 -15.60
C GLY A 159 12.86 5.27 -14.11
N ALA A 160 13.91 5.30 -13.29
CA ALA A 160 13.80 5.15 -11.83
C ALA A 160 12.96 6.27 -11.19
N ASP A 161 13.15 7.50 -11.64
CA ASP A 161 12.57 8.72 -11.06
C ASP A 161 11.27 9.16 -11.77
N THR A 162 10.75 8.32 -12.67
CA THR A 162 9.49 8.63 -13.36
C THR A 162 8.35 8.60 -12.35
N ARG A 163 7.69 9.73 -12.20
CA ARG A 163 6.52 9.82 -11.33
C ARG A 163 5.38 9.01 -11.91
N GLY A 164 4.90 8.08 -11.11
CA GLY A 164 3.67 7.36 -11.33
C GLY A 164 2.45 8.27 -11.23
N GLY A 165 1.32 7.72 -11.38
CA GLY A 165 0.13 8.52 -11.22
C GLY A 165 -1.14 7.73 -11.37
N VAL A 166 -2.25 8.41 -11.15
CA VAL A 166 -3.60 7.87 -11.30
C VAL A 166 -3.95 7.50 -12.76
N GLY A 167 -2.98 7.55 -13.66
CA GLY A 167 -2.94 7.04 -15.02
C GLY A 167 -4.28 6.73 -15.64
N VAL A 168 -4.60 5.45 -15.68
CA VAL A 168 -5.87 4.92 -16.24
C VAL A 168 -7.11 5.26 -15.43
N SER A 169 -6.96 5.63 -14.17
CA SER A 169 -8.07 5.96 -13.25
C SER A 169 -8.42 7.44 -13.23
N ARG A 170 -7.59 8.30 -13.81
CA ARG A 170 -7.86 9.74 -13.85
C ARG A 170 -9.05 10.01 -14.76
N ALA A 171 -10.12 10.56 -14.18
CA ALA A 171 -11.21 11.10 -14.98
C ALA A 171 -10.64 12.12 -15.97
N LEU A 172 -10.98 11.99 -17.26
CA LEU A 172 -10.68 13.01 -18.23
C LEU A 172 -11.37 14.30 -17.75
N ALA A 173 -10.61 15.38 -17.60
CA ALA A 173 -11.22 16.68 -17.45
C ALA A 173 -12.09 16.92 -18.68
N VAL A 174 -13.40 17.03 -18.46
CA VAL A 174 -14.39 17.40 -19.48
C VAL A 174 -14.29 18.90 -19.72
#